data_fe8a055a67985a9e0148637e006ad9dc
#
_entry.id   fe8a055a67985a9e0148637e006ad9dc
#
_cell.length_a   1.000
_cell.length_b   1.000
_cell.length_c   1.000
_cell.angle_alpha   90.00
_cell.angle_beta   90.00
_cell.angle_gamma   90.00
#
_symmetry.space_group_name_H-M   'P 1'
#
loop_
_entity.id
_entity.type
_entity.pdbx_description
1 polymer ?
#
loop_
_entity_poly.entity_id
_entity_poly.type
_entity_poly.pdbx_seq_one_letter_code
_entity_poly.pdbx_strand_id
1 'polypeptide(L)'
;QQKKKIIIGICLGMQLLFNDSEENKNIEGLKLINGSVKKINSEIYKLPLLGWYEIEKNVNPNLSNKTFFFNNNYCVFSIDKTLEISHINNQNKSKICAIVKKNKIFGLQFHPEKSSHNGKKIIEMILNNEL
;
A
#
# COMPACT_ATOMS: atom_id res chain seq x y z
N GLN A 1 -6.46 25.70 -16.96
CA GLN A 1 -6.92 24.54 -16.21
C GLN A 1 -5.75 23.65 -15.83
N GLN A 2 -5.52 23.51 -14.54
CA GLN A 2 -4.41 22.68 -14.07
C GLN A 2 -4.76 21.20 -14.15
N LYS A 3 -3.90 20.43 -14.75
CA LYS A 3 -3.98 18.96 -14.70
C LYS A 3 -3.53 18.49 -13.33
N LYS A 4 -4.34 17.67 -12.67
CA LYS A 4 -3.93 17.02 -11.42
C LYS A 4 -2.83 16.00 -11.71
N LYS A 5 -1.76 16.07 -10.98
CA LYS A 5 -0.67 15.13 -11.08
C LYS A 5 -0.97 13.87 -10.29
N ILE A 6 -0.48 12.74 -10.78
CA ILE A 6 -0.54 11.45 -10.09
C ILE A 6 0.64 11.38 -9.15
N ILE A 7 0.38 10.97 -7.90
CA ILE A 7 1.42 10.70 -6.90
C ILE A 7 1.38 9.21 -6.59
N ILE A 8 2.52 8.54 -6.71
CA ILE A 8 2.67 7.13 -6.37
C ILE A 8 3.74 7.00 -5.30
N GLY A 9 3.36 6.54 -4.11
CA GLY A 9 4.29 6.19 -3.05
C GLY A 9 4.52 4.69 -3.01
N ILE A 10 5.77 4.26 -3.07
CA ILE A 10 6.15 2.84 -3.12
C ILE A 10 6.89 2.48 -1.84
N CYS A 11 6.44 1.46 -1.14
CA CYS A 11 7.03 0.94 0.10
C CYS A 11 7.19 2.05 1.14
N LEU A 12 8.41 2.50 1.44
CA LEU A 12 8.65 3.64 2.32
C LEU A 12 7.97 4.91 1.82
N GLY A 13 7.93 5.11 0.50
CA GLY A 13 7.23 6.23 -0.12
C GLY A 13 5.73 6.23 0.15
N MET A 14 5.10 5.05 0.17
CA MET A 14 3.71 4.92 0.60
C MET A 14 3.55 5.38 2.06
N GLN A 15 4.44 4.93 2.92
CA GLN A 15 4.38 5.25 4.35
C GLN A 15 4.53 6.75 4.60
N LEU A 16 5.32 7.43 3.79
CA LEU A 16 5.52 8.89 3.88
C LEU A 16 4.27 9.69 3.52
N LEU A 17 3.29 9.11 2.85
CA LEU A 17 2.03 9.79 2.51
C LEU A 17 1.16 10.08 3.74
N PHE A 18 1.39 9.36 4.84
CA PHE A 18 0.57 9.40 6.05
C PHE A 18 1.06 10.45 7.05
N ASN A 19 0.39 10.53 8.21
CA ASN A 19 0.67 11.58 9.20
C ASN A 19 1.96 11.34 9.96
N ASP A 20 2.17 10.11 10.43
CA ASP A 20 3.31 9.77 11.29
C ASP A 20 3.69 8.29 11.17
N SER A 21 4.77 7.91 11.82
CA SER A 21 5.27 6.54 11.78
C SER A 21 5.91 6.15 13.10
N GLU A 22 5.63 4.93 13.56
CA GLU A 22 6.31 4.35 14.72
C GLU A 22 7.79 4.09 14.45
N GLU A 23 8.17 3.90 13.20
CA GLU A 23 9.57 3.66 12.81
C GLU A 23 10.44 4.89 13.05
N ASN A 24 9.89 6.06 12.82
CA ASN A 24 10.61 7.32 13.07
C ASN A 24 9.66 8.36 13.67
N LYS A 25 9.59 8.37 15.00
CA LYS A 25 8.66 9.21 15.75
C LYS A 25 8.97 10.70 15.69
N ASN A 26 10.18 11.08 15.27
CA ASN A 26 10.62 12.47 15.21
C ASN A 26 10.36 13.12 13.87
N ILE A 27 9.88 12.36 12.89
CA ILE A 27 9.63 12.87 11.53
C ILE A 27 8.16 12.72 11.22
N GLU A 28 7.54 13.83 10.82
CA GLU A 28 6.17 13.82 10.32
C GLU A 28 6.16 13.37 8.87
N GLY A 29 5.08 12.69 8.45
CA GLY A 29 4.84 12.39 7.06
C GLY A 29 4.34 13.60 6.28
N LEU A 30 4.01 13.38 5.02
CA LEU A 30 3.50 14.42 4.14
C LEU A 30 2.04 14.80 4.44
N LYS A 31 1.35 14.00 5.24
CA LYS A 31 -0.04 14.23 5.67
C LYS A 31 -1.02 14.36 4.51
N LEU A 32 -0.75 13.68 3.42
CA LEU A 32 -1.65 13.63 2.26
C LEU A 32 -2.80 12.66 2.46
N ILE A 33 -2.61 11.67 3.33
CA ILE A 33 -3.62 10.66 3.69
C ILE A 33 -3.62 10.53 5.20
N ASN A 34 -4.82 10.57 5.80
CA ASN A 34 -4.95 10.39 7.25
C ASN A 34 -4.66 8.95 7.66
N GLY A 35 -3.80 8.79 8.63
CA GLY A 35 -3.42 7.48 9.14
C GLY A 35 -2.02 7.48 9.68
N SER A 36 -1.59 6.32 10.13
CA SER A 36 -0.28 6.14 10.77
C SER A 36 0.40 4.89 10.25
N VAL A 37 1.72 4.87 10.36
CA VAL A 37 2.53 3.69 10.08
C VAL A 37 2.84 3.01 11.40
N LYS A 38 2.54 1.71 11.51
CA LYS A 38 2.72 0.92 12.70
C LYS A 38 3.50 -0.35 12.42
N LYS A 39 4.23 -0.83 13.42
CA LYS A 39 4.93 -2.11 13.29
C LYS A 39 3.94 -3.25 13.10
N ILE A 40 4.23 -4.15 12.17
CA ILE A 40 3.44 -5.35 11.98
C ILE A 40 3.60 -6.24 13.20
N ASN A 41 2.49 -6.86 13.65
CA ASN A 41 2.50 -7.71 14.83
C ASN A 41 3.32 -8.97 14.60
N SER A 42 4.46 -9.07 15.27
CA SER A 42 5.39 -10.20 15.15
C SER A 42 4.86 -11.50 15.75
N GLU A 43 3.80 -11.43 16.55
CA GLU A 43 3.14 -12.63 17.08
C GLU A 43 2.23 -13.29 16.03
N ILE A 44 1.81 -12.53 15.02
CA ILE A 44 0.91 -13.00 13.96
C ILE A 44 1.70 -13.30 12.68
N TYR A 45 2.70 -12.48 12.38
CA TYR A 45 3.48 -12.58 11.17
C TYR A 45 4.96 -12.74 11.46
N LYS A 46 5.63 -13.58 10.70
CA LYS A 46 7.09 -13.62 10.70
C LYS A 46 7.62 -12.36 10.04
N LEU A 47 8.52 -11.64 10.73
CA LEU A 47 9.09 -10.39 10.21
C LEU A 47 10.55 -10.58 9.77
N PRO A 48 11.00 -9.88 8.72
CA PRO A 48 10.18 -9.01 7.87
C PRO A 48 9.10 -9.80 7.14
N LEU A 49 8.01 -9.10 6.76
CA LEU A 49 7.03 -9.66 5.85
C LEU A 49 7.70 -9.74 4.48
N LEU A 50 8.19 -10.90 4.12
CA LEU A 50 9.05 -11.10 2.96
C LEU A 50 8.50 -12.21 2.08
N GLY A 51 8.24 -11.89 0.82
CA GLY A 51 7.79 -12.87 -0.16
C GLY A 51 6.63 -12.37 -1.01
N TRP A 52 6.01 -13.33 -1.70
CA TRP A 52 4.90 -13.09 -2.61
C TRP A 52 3.58 -13.34 -1.89
N TYR A 53 2.67 -12.36 -1.94
CA TYR A 53 1.35 -12.46 -1.32
C TYR A 53 0.27 -12.00 -2.28
N GLU A 54 -0.87 -12.70 -2.25
CA GLU A 54 -2.07 -12.26 -2.93
C GLU A 54 -2.66 -11.04 -2.24
N ILE A 55 -3.32 -10.19 -3.01
CA ILE A 55 -4.04 -9.03 -2.47
C ILE A 55 -5.52 -9.13 -2.80
N GLU A 56 -6.32 -8.43 -2.01
CA GLU A 56 -7.76 -8.32 -2.22
C GLU A 56 -8.06 -7.46 -3.45
N LYS A 57 -9.24 -7.68 -4.03
CA LYS A 57 -9.70 -6.98 -5.22
C LYS A 57 -10.42 -5.65 -4.95
N ASN A 58 -10.41 -5.16 -3.71
CA ASN A 58 -11.27 -4.03 -3.31
C ASN A 58 -11.01 -2.74 -4.11
N VAL A 59 -9.75 -2.43 -4.41
CA VAL A 59 -9.41 -1.25 -5.21
C VAL A 59 -9.75 -1.47 -6.68
N ASN A 60 -9.58 -2.68 -7.20
CA ASN A 60 -9.89 -3.00 -8.59
C ASN A 60 -10.10 -4.52 -8.74
N PRO A 61 -11.21 -4.96 -9.40
CA PRO A 61 -11.48 -6.39 -9.59
C PRO A 61 -10.39 -7.16 -10.33
N ASN A 62 -9.63 -6.48 -11.19
CA ASN A 62 -8.55 -7.11 -11.95
C ASN A 62 -7.36 -7.53 -11.06
N LEU A 63 -7.35 -7.12 -9.79
CA LEU A 63 -6.33 -7.52 -8.83
C LEU A 63 -6.62 -8.89 -8.20
N SER A 64 -7.80 -9.47 -8.43
CA SER A 64 -8.17 -10.78 -7.87
C SER A 64 -7.12 -11.83 -8.23
N ASN A 65 -6.65 -12.56 -7.21
CA ASN A 65 -5.65 -13.63 -7.35
C ASN A 65 -4.28 -13.18 -7.88
N LYS A 66 -4.01 -11.87 -7.89
CA LYS A 66 -2.69 -11.36 -8.26
C LYS A 66 -1.78 -11.33 -7.05
N THR A 67 -0.52 -11.71 -7.26
CA THR A 67 0.51 -11.69 -6.22
C THR A 67 1.53 -10.61 -6.49
N PHE A 68 2.07 -10.05 -5.40
CA PHE A 68 3.08 -9.01 -5.44
C PHE A 68 4.15 -9.30 -4.39
N PHE A 69 5.35 -8.76 -4.59
CA PHE A 69 6.47 -9.00 -3.71
C PHE A 69 6.54 -7.96 -2.59
N PHE A 70 6.52 -8.42 -1.35
CA PHE A 70 6.59 -7.61 -0.14
C PHE A 70 7.90 -7.82 0.60
N ASN A 71 8.40 -6.75 1.21
CA ASN A 71 9.54 -6.79 2.12
C ASN A 71 9.44 -5.61 3.08
N ASN A 72 8.68 -5.80 4.18
CA ASN A 72 8.45 -4.69 5.11
C ASN A 72 8.21 -5.19 6.54
N ASN A 73 8.55 -4.35 7.51
CA ASN A 73 8.29 -4.57 8.94
C ASN A 73 7.17 -3.69 9.48
N TYR A 74 6.82 -2.62 8.76
CA TYR A 74 5.81 -1.65 9.14
C TYR A 74 4.74 -1.60 8.08
N CYS A 75 3.53 -1.25 8.47
CA CYS A 75 2.42 -1.10 7.54
C CYS A 75 1.57 0.10 7.93
N VAL A 76 0.76 0.58 6.98
CA VAL A 76 -0.12 1.72 7.23
C VAL A 76 -1.42 1.27 7.85
N PHE A 77 -1.97 2.13 8.69
CA PHE A 77 -3.27 1.94 9.31
C PHE A 77 -4.07 3.23 9.19
N SER A 78 -5.32 3.14 8.74
CA SER A 78 -6.19 4.29 8.59
C SER A 78 -7.63 3.93 8.88
N ILE A 79 -8.34 4.86 9.52
CA ILE A 79 -9.80 4.76 9.72
C ILE A 79 -10.55 5.70 8.76
N ASP A 80 -9.84 6.32 7.83
CA ASP A 80 -10.44 7.24 6.84
C ASP A 80 -11.31 6.44 5.86
N LYS A 81 -12.63 6.63 5.96
CA LYS A 81 -13.60 5.90 5.14
C LYS A 81 -13.64 6.37 3.69
N THR A 82 -13.00 7.49 3.36
CA THR A 82 -12.91 7.99 1.98
C THR A 82 -11.80 7.29 1.19
N LEU A 83 -10.97 6.50 1.88
CA LEU A 83 -9.82 5.83 1.31
C LEU A 83 -10.21 4.47 0.75
N GLU A 84 -9.84 4.19 -0.47
CA GLU A 84 -9.98 2.85 -1.05
C GLU A 84 -8.74 2.03 -0.68
N ILE A 85 -8.97 0.85 -0.11
CA ILE A 85 -7.89 0.00 0.41
C ILE A 85 -8.06 -1.43 -0.08
N SER A 86 -6.97 -2.02 -0.58
CA SER A 86 -6.83 -3.46 -0.75
C SER A 86 -5.80 -3.97 0.24
N HIS A 87 -6.16 -4.99 1.01
CA HIS A 87 -5.27 -5.63 1.97
C HIS A 87 -4.65 -6.89 1.36
N ILE A 88 -3.61 -7.40 2.01
CA ILE A 88 -3.12 -8.75 1.74
C ILE A 88 -4.25 -9.74 2.05
N ASN A 89 -4.47 -10.68 1.14
CA ASN A 89 -5.50 -11.71 1.31
C ASN A 89 -4.94 -12.84 2.19
N ASN A 90 -5.21 -12.78 3.49
CA ASN A 90 -4.67 -13.74 4.46
C ASN A 90 -5.73 -14.32 5.40
N GLN A 91 -6.97 -14.25 5.00
CA GLN A 91 -8.14 -14.82 5.66
C GLN A 91 -8.27 -14.45 7.14
N ASN A 92 -7.77 -15.24 8.08
CA ASN A 92 -8.04 -15.11 9.51
C ASN A 92 -7.01 -14.29 10.29
N LYS A 93 -6.06 -13.65 9.61
CA LYS A 93 -5.03 -12.83 10.26
C LYS A 93 -5.41 -11.37 10.24
N SER A 94 -4.74 -10.56 11.06
CA SER A 94 -4.96 -9.10 11.03
C SER A 94 -4.59 -8.52 9.68
N LYS A 95 -5.31 -7.47 9.28
CA LYS A 95 -5.21 -6.88 7.95
C LYS A 95 -3.92 -6.11 7.76
N ILE A 96 -3.21 -6.38 6.67
CA ILE A 96 -2.06 -5.58 6.23
C ILE A 96 -2.44 -4.88 4.94
N CYS A 97 -2.36 -3.56 4.94
CA CYS A 97 -2.68 -2.75 3.79
C CYS A 97 -1.63 -2.93 2.69
N ALA A 98 -2.08 -3.28 1.50
CA ALA A 98 -1.23 -3.46 0.33
C ALA A 98 -1.29 -2.26 -0.62
N ILE A 99 -2.49 -1.74 -0.84
CA ILE A 99 -2.74 -0.61 -1.73
C ILE A 99 -3.67 0.36 -1.06
N VAL A 100 -3.36 1.65 -1.14
CA VAL A 100 -4.29 2.73 -0.82
C VAL A 100 -4.47 3.61 -2.04
N LYS A 101 -5.69 4.12 -2.20
CA LYS A 101 -6.01 5.06 -3.27
C LYS A 101 -6.91 6.15 -2.72
N LYS A 102 -6.52 7.40 -2.97
CA LYS A 102 -7.32 8.58 -2.67
C LYS A 102 -7.15 9.59 -3.81
N ASN A 103 -8.20 9.76 -4.62
CA ASN A 103 -8.12 10.60 -5.82
C ASN A 103 -6.98 10.12 -6.73
N LYS A 104 -5.98 10.97 -6.95
CA LYS A 104 -4.80 10.63 -7.77
C LYS A 104 -3.56 10.33 -6.93
N ILE A 105 -3.76 10.00 -5.66
CA ILE A 105 -2.69 9.60 -4.75
C ILE A 105 -2.80 8.08 -4.54
N PHE A 106 -1.73 7.37 -4.84
CA PHE A 106 -1.65 5.92 -4.74
C PHE A 106 -0.49 5.52 -3.83
N GLY A 107 -0.75 4.60 -2.93
CA GLY A 107 0.29 3.99 -2.12
C GLY A 107 0.36 2.50 -2.39
N LEU A 108 1.55 1.99 -2.64
CA LEU A 108 1.82 0.56 -2.84
C LEU A 108 2.83 0.11 -1.79
N GLN A 109 2.42 -0.81 -0.92
CA GLN A 109 3.34 -1.33 0.11
C GLN A 109 4.37 -2.28 -0.49
N PHE A 110 3.97 -3.04 -1.48
CA PHE A 110 4.86 -3.97 -2.18
C PHE A 110 5.81 -3.23 -3.12
N HIS A 111 6.79 -3.98 -3.62
CA HIS A 111 7.76 -3.48 -4.59
C HIS A 111 7.33 -3.87 -6.00
N PRO A 112 6.73 -2.96 -6.79
CA PRO A 112 6.31 -3.30 -8.15
C PRO A 112 7.50 -3.66 -9.04
N GLU A 113 8.68 -3.06 -8.81
CA GLU A 113 9.90 -3.37 -9.57
C GLU A 113 10.39 -4.81 -9.33
N LYS A 114 9.94 -5.46 -8.22
CA LYS A 114 10.26 -6.84 -7.87
C LYS A 114 9.07 -7.78 -8.04
N SER A 115 7.98 -7.30 -8.59
CA SER A 115 6.73 -8.05 -8.70
C SER A 115 6.46 -8.56 -10.11
N SER A 116 7.49 -8.66 -10.96
CA SER A 116 7.41 -9.18 -12.32
C SER A 116 6.32 -8.50 -13.15
N HIS A 117 5.59 -9.27 -13.94
CA HIS A 117 4.54 -8.75 -14.81
C HIS A 117 3.44 -8.00 -14.04
N ASN A 118 3.05 -8.50 -12.87
CA ASN A 118 1.99 -7.87 -12.07
C ASN A 118 2.41 -6.47 -11.60
N GLY A 119 3.67 -6.28 -11.25
CA GLY A 119 4.18 -4.98 -10.83
C GLY A 119 4.18 -3.97 -11.97
N LYS A 120 4.63 -4.39 -13.14
CA LYS A 120 4.58 -3.55 -14.34
C LYS A 120 3.15 -3.17 -14.68
N LYS A 121 2.26 -4.15 -14.66
CA LYS A 121 0.85 -3.97 -15.02
C LYS A 121 0.15 -2.97 -14.10
N ILE A 122 0.37 -3.04 -12.80
CA ILE A 122 -0.30 -2.11 -11.87
C ILE A 122 0.16 -0.67 -12.08
N ILE A 123 1.44 -0.45 -12.34
CA ILE A 123 1.94 0.89 -12.65
C ILE A 123 1.29 1.42 -13.93
N GLU A 124 1.21 0.61 -14.97
CA GLU A 124 0.52 0.99 -16.20
C GLU A 124 -0.95 1.36 -15.96
N MET A 125 -1.65 0.58 -15.13
CA MET A 125 -3.04 0.85 -14.79
C MET A 125 -3.19 2.20 -14.06
N ILE A 126 -2.29 2.52 -13.15
CA ILE A 126 -2.31 3.80 -12.44
C ILE A 126 -2.10 4.95 -13.42
N LEU A 127 -1.09 4.84 -14.29
CA LEU A 127 -0.75 5.89 -15.24
C LEU A 127 -1.85 6.11 -16.29
N ASN A 128 -2.63 5.08 -16.59
CA ASN A 128 -3.71 5.13 -17.57
C ASN A 128 -5.08 5.41 -16.93
N ASN A 129 -5.15 5.76 -15.65
CA ASN A 129 -6.40 5.95 -14.90
C ASN A 129 -7.32 4.72 -14.91
N GLU A 130 -6.75 3.53 -14.88
CA GLU A 130 -7.51 2.27 -14.91
C GLU A 130 -7.62 1.59 -13.54
N LEU A 131 -6.95 2.11 -12.52
CA LEU A 131 -6.98 1.52 -11.18
C LEU A 131 -8.10 2.09 -10.33
#